data_9fb42445c79f82fc5c407868425b02ae
#
_entry.id   9fb42445c79f82fc5c407868425b02ae
#
_cell.length_a   1.000
_cell.length_b   1.000
_cell.length_c   1.000
_cell.angle_alpha   90.00
_cell.angle_beta   90.00
_cell.angle_gamma   90.00
#
_symmetry.space_group_name_H-M   'P 1'
#
loop_
_entity.id
_entity.type
_entity.pdbx_description
1 polymer ?
#
loop_
_entity_poly.entity_id
_entity_poly.type
_entity_poly.pdbx_seq_one_letter_code
_entity_poly.pdbx_strand_id
1 'polypeptide(L)'
;MENNRIVDFSKTSLHDIYGENCFNDAIMRELLPKAVYKELKEVQQGNKELTLETANAVASAMKTWAVSKGATHFTHWFQPLNDLTAEKHDSFIAPTEDGKVILEFSGKELIKGESDASSFPSGGLRATFEARGYTAWDTTSPAFLMADNTGVTLNIPTAFWSSSVQSPNTYHRCLNTFRHSGER
;
A
#
# COMPACT_ATOMS: atom_id res chain seq x y z
N MET A 1 -0.76 25.28 -9.04
CA MET A 1 -1.53 24.16 -8.47
C MET A 1 -1.61 24.37 -6.98
N GLU A 2 -2.77 24.74 -6.48
CA GLU A 2 -2.97 24.99 -5.04
C GLU A 2 -3.20 23.66 -4.32
N ASN A 3 -2.11 22.98 -3.96
CA ASN A 3 -2.21 21.72 -3.19
C ASN A 3 -2.06 21.89 -1.67
N ASN A 4 -2.03 23.12 -1.17
CA ASN A 4 -2.17 23.39 0.26
C ASN A 4 -3.63 23.77 0.55
N ARG A 5 -4.54 22.80 0.47
CA ARG A 5 -5.89 22.98 0.96
C ARG A 5 -5.86 23.15 2.48
N ILE A 6 -5.75 24.40 2.93
CA ILE A 6 -5.98 24.71 4.33
C ILE A 6 -7.45 24.42 4.60
N VAL A 7 -7.70 23.36 5.35
CA VAL A 7 -9.07 22.95 5.70
C VAL A 7 -9.59 23.93 6.76
N ASP A 8 -10.64 24.65 6.41
CA ASP A 8 -11.38 25.47 7.37
C ASP A 8 -12.33 24.56 8.18
N PHE A 9 -11.87 24.11 9.32
CA PHE A 9 -12.63 23.24 10.21
C PHE A 9 -13.88 23.90 10.81
N SER A 10 -14.08 25.22 10.65
CA SER A 10 -15.34 25.88 11.01
C SER A 10 -16.46 25.59 10.00
N LYS A 11 -16.09 25.15 8.79
CA LYS A 11 -17.02 24.88 7.66
C LYS A 11 -17.01 23.45 7.19
N THR A 12 -15.99 22.68 7.56
CA THR A 12 -15.81 21.28 7.09
C THR A 12 -15.82 20.35 8.28
N SER A 13 -16.73 19.39 8.28
CA SER A 13 -16.76 18.35 9.30
C SER A 13 -15.58 17.40 9.15
N LEU A 14 -14.95 17.00 10.25
CA LEU A 14 -13.95 15.94 10.25
C LEU A 14 -14.48 14.63 9.67
N HIS A 15 -15.78 14.34 9.84
CA HIS A 15 -16.41 13.16 9.26
C HIS A 15 -16.38 13.15 7.74
N ASP A 16 -16.45 14.34 7.11
CA ASP A 16 -16.51 14.45 5.65
C ASP A 16 -15.14 14.28 4.99
N ILE A 17 -14.06 14.58 5.71
CA ILE A 17 -12.69 14.52 5.20
C ILE A 17 -11.89 13.32 5.72
N TYR A 18 -12.35 12.68 6.81
CA TYR A 18 -11.64 11.55 7.40
C TYR A 18 -11.64 10.36 6.45
N GLY A 19 -10.43 9.95 6.04
CA GLY A 19 -10.26 8.81 5.15
C GLY A 19 -10.55 9.10 3.66
N GLU A 20 -10.80 10.37 3.26
CA GLU A 20 -11.04 10.71 1.85
C GLU A 20 -9.88 10.31 0.91
N ASN A 21 -8.67 10.27 1.46
CA ASN A 21 -7.45 9.88 0.76
C ASN A 21 -6.99 8.46 1.09
N CYS A 22 -7.86 7.63 1.64
CA CYS A 22 -7.59 6.22 1.92
C CYS A 22 -8.39 5.33 0.96
N PHE A 23 -7.74 4.32 0.41
CA PHE A 23 -8.40 3.23 -0.33
C PHE A 23 -9.10 2.30 0.68
N ASN A 24 -10.12 2.83 1.31
CA ASN A 24 -10.85 2.22 2.41
C ASN A 24 -11.94 1.24 1.92
N ASP A 25 -12.65 0.65 2.87
CA ASP A 25 -13.70 -0.34 2.60
C ASP A 25 -14.83 0.21 1.70
N ALA A 26 -15.19 1.48 1.83
CA ALA A 26 -16.21 2.10 0.99
C ALA A 26 -15.76 2.19 -0.48
N ILE A 27 -14.53 2.65 -0.71
CA ILE A 27 -13.93 2.72 -2.04
C ILE A 27 -13.73 1.32 -2.64
N MET A 28 -13.29 0.35 -1.82
CA MET A 28 -13.17 -1.04 -2.29
C MET A 28 -14.50 -1.63 -2.73
N ARG A 29 -15.58 -1.36 -2.01
CA ARG A 29 -16.94 -1.83 -2.40
C ARG A 29 -17.44 -1.21 -3.68
N GLU A 30 -17.09 0.03 -3.92
CA GLU A 30 -17.49 0.76 -5.13
C GLU A 30 -16.72 0.28 -6.37
N LEU A 31 -15.40 0.11 -6.23
CA LEU A 31 -14.52 -0.09 -7.37
C LEU A 31 -14.21 -1.56 -7.67
N LEU A 32 -14.34 -2.46 -6.70
CA LEU A 32 -14.06 -3.87 -6.90
C LEU A 32 -15.31 -4.65 -7.35
N PRO A 33 -15.15 -5.60 -8.27
CA PRO A 33 -16.18 -6.61 -8.50
C PRO A 33 -16.57 -7.30 -7.18
N LYS A 34 -17.86 -7.56 -6.98
CA LYS A 34 -18.39 -8.15 -5.72
C LYS A 34 -17.66 -9.43 -5.30
N ALA A 35 -17.28 -10.27 -6.24
CA ALA A 35 -16.54 -11.52 -5.98
C ALA A 35 -15.13 -11.23 -5.43
N VAL A 36 -14.42 -10.31 -6.08
CA VAL A 36 -13.07 -9.87 -5.67
C VAL A 36 -13.09 -9.22 -4.28
N TYR A 37 -14.06 -8.31 -4.06
CA TYR A 37 -14.22 -7.69 -2.74
C TYR A 37 -14.45 -8.73 -1.64
N LYS A 38 -15.34 -9.71 -1.87
CA LYS A 38 -15.60 -10.78 -0.91
C LYS A 38 -14.35 -11.62 -0.64
N GLU A 39 -13.62 -12.00 -1.68
CA GLU A 39 -12.38 -12.76 -1.54
C GLU A 39 -11.31 -11.96 -0.78
N LEU A 40 -11.15 -10.68 -1.08
CA LEU A 40 -10.23 -9.82 -0.34
C LEU A 40 -10.59 -9.74 1.16
N LYS A 41 -11.88 -9.71 1.50
CA LYS A 41 -12.32 -9.75 2.91
C LYS A 41 -11.94 -11.05 3.60
N GLU A 42 -12.07 -12.19 2.92
CA GLU A 42 -11.63 -13.49 3.45
C GLU A 42 -10.09 -13.52 3.65
N VAL A 43 -9.33 -12.92 2.71
CA VAL A 43 -7.88 -12.75 2.87
C VAL A 43 -7.54 -11.88 4.07
N GLN A 44 -8.21 -10.74 4.23
CA GLN A 44 -8.01 -9.83 5.36
C GLN A 44 -8.33 -10.50 6.73
N GLN A 45 -9.23 -11.46 6.74
CA GLN A 45 -9.58 -12.25 7.94
C GLN A 45 -8.64 -13.46 8.16
N GLY A 46 -7.75 -13.73 7.21
CA GLY A 46 -6.85 -14.89 7.27
C GLY A 46 -7.51 -16.22 6.91
N ASN A 47 -8.70 -16.19 6.32
CA ASN A 47 -9.44 -17.39 5.91
C ASN A 47 -9.00 -17.93 4.54
N LYS A 48 -8.34 -17.10 3.74
CA LYS A 48 -7.84 -17.43 2.39
C LYS A 48 -6.46 -16.83 2.15
N GLU A 49 -5.73 -17.45 1.24
CA GLU A 49 -4.52 -16.88 0.66
C GLU A 49 -4.87 -15.88 -0.44
N LEU A 50 -4.06 -14.84 -0.59
CA LEU A 50 -4.21 -13.86 -1.67
C LEU A 50 -3.77 -14.48 -2.99
N THR A 51 -4.69 -14.56 -3.95
CA THR A 51 -4.38 -15.03 -5.31
C THR A 51 -3.84 -13.85 -6.15
N LEU A 52 -3.02 -14.17 -7.18
CA LEU A 52 -2.53 -13.15 -8.10
C LEU A 52 -3.68 -12.51 -8.89
N GLU A 53 -4.74 -13.25 -9.18
CA GLU A 53 -5.92 -12.73 -9.86
C GLU A 53 -6.62 -11.66 -9.04
N THR A 54 -6.89 -11.96 -7.77
CA THR A 54 -7.44 -10.98 -6.82
C THR A 54 -6.53 -9.79 -6.65
N ALA A 55 -5.22 -10.00 -6.52
CA ALA A 55 -4.25 -8.90 -6.42
C ALA A 55 -4.23 -8.01 -7.66
N ASN A 56 -4.31 -8.58 -8.87
CA ASN A 56 -4.39 -7.81 -10.12
C ASN A 56 -5.66 -6.94 -10.18
N ALA A 57 -6.80 -7.49 -9.78
CA ALA A 57 -8.05 -6.73 -9.76
C ALA A 57 -8.00 -5.58 -8.74
N VAL A 58 -7.43 -5.82 -7.56
CA VAL A 58 -7.24 -4.78 -6.53
C VAL A 58 -6.25 -3.73 -7.00
N ALA A 59 -5.11 -4.12 -7.57
CA ALA A 59 -4.10 -3.20 -8.10
C ALA A 59 -4.70 -2.27 -9.18
N SER A 60 -5.48 -2.84 -10.10
CA SER A 60 -6.16 -2.06 -11.15
C SER A 60 -7.13 -1.03 -10.57
N ALA A 61 -7.96 -1.42 -9.61
CA ALA A 61 -8.89 -0.52 -8.94
C ALA A 61 -8.16 0.57 -8.13
N MET A 62 -7.13 0.19 -7.39
CA MET A 62 -6.31 1.09 -6.59
C MET A 62 -5.59 2.12 -7.47
N LYS A 63 -4.99 1.69 -8.59
CA LYS A 63 -4.38 2.58 -9.58
C LYS A 63 -5.42 3.56 -10.14
N THR A 64 -6.57 3.07 -10.60
CA THR A 64 -7.62 3.91 -11.17
C THR A 64 -8.07 4.98 -10.18
N TRP A 65 -8.28 4.60 -8.93
CA TRP A 65 -8.63 5.53 -7.86
C TRP A 65 -7.51 6.54 -7.60
N ALA A 66 -6.26 6.09 -7.46
CA ALA A 66 -5.14 6.97 -7.18
C ALA A 66 -4.90 7.98 -8.31
N VAL A 67 -4.90 7.51 -9.56
CA VAL A 67 -4.74 8.37 -10.75
C VAL A 67 -5.88 9.39 -10.87
N SER A 68 -7.12 9.01 -10.57
CA SER A 68 -8.26 9.95 -10.57
C SER A 68 -8.10 11.09 -9.55
N LYS A 69 -7.28 10.88 -8.52
CA LYS A 69 -6.90 11.88 -7.51
C LYS A 69 -5.55 12.57 -7.79
N GLY A 70 -4.98 12.34 -8.97
CA GLY A 70 -3.76 13.00 -9.45
C GLY A 70 -2.46 12.29 -9.08
N ALA A 71 -2.50 11.07 -8.58
CA ALA A 71 -1.29 10.31 -8.31
C ALA A 71 -0.59 9.90 -9.62
N THR A 72 0.72 10.08 -9.65
CA THR A 72 1.60 9.67 -10.75
C THR A 72 2.59 8.60 -10.34
N HIS A 73 2.81 8.46 -9.05
CA HIS A 73 3.76 7.54 -8.43
C HIS A 73 3.11 6.74 -7.34
N PHE A 74 3.74 5.62 -7.00
CA PHE A 74 3.41 4.82 -5.84
C PHE A 74 4.68 4.49 -5.05
N THR A 75 4.51 4.17 -3.78
CA THR A 75 5.60 3.71 -2.92
C THR A 75 5.12 2.58 -2.02
N HIS A 76 5.95 1.56 -1.87
CA HIS A 76 5.79 0.60 -0.78
C HIS A 76 6.40 1.20 0.47
N TRP A 77 5.53 1.51 1.43
CA TRP A 77 5.91 2.10 2.70
C TRP A 77 5.87 1.04 3.79
N PHE A 78 7.00 0.75 4.39
CA PHE A 78 7.13 -0.27 5.43
C PHE A 78 8.08 0.17 6.53
N GLN A 79 7.85 -0.35 7.71
CA GLN A 79 8.67 -0.09 8.88
C GLN A 79 9.52 -1.34 9.17
N PRO A 80 10.85 -1.28 9.00
CA PRO A 80 11.76 -2.34 9.40
C PRO A 80 11.73 -2.55 10.91
N LEU A 81 12.15 -3.74 11.35
CA LEU A 81 12.21 -4.12 12.77
C LEU A 81 13.12 -3.26 13.64
N ASN A 82 13.93 -2.41 13.03
CA ASN A 82 14.85 -1.48 13.70
C ASN A 82 14.31 -0.06 13.82
N ASP A 83 13.01 0.12 13.78
CA ASP A 83 12.29 1.40 13.90
C ASP A 83 12.57 2.42 12.76
N LEU A 84 13.24 2.01 11.70
CA LEU A 84 13.43 2.84 10.52
C LEU A 84 12.31 2.61 9.51
N THR A 85 11.69 3.69 9.05
CA THR A 85 10.76 3.66 7.93
C THR A 85 11.54 3.59 6.63
N ALA A 86 11.15 2.70 5.74
CA ALA A 86 11.72 2.57 4.41
C ALA A 86 10.65 2.70 3.34
N GLU A 87 11.04 3.26 2.21
CA GLU A 87 10.16 3.52 1.09
C GLU A 87 10.86 3.11 -0.21
N LYS A 88 10.10 2.52 -1.12
CA LYS A 88 10.54 2.29 -2.50
C LYS A 88 9.56 2.98 -3.42
N HIS A 89 10.01 4.08 -4.01
CA HIS A 89 9.22 4.86 -4.94
C HIS A 89 9.30 4.28 -6.35
N ASP A 90 8.16 4.28 -7.03
CA ASP A 90 8.06 3.90 -8.43
C ASP A 90 7.00 4.74 -9.15
N SER A 91 6.96 4.70 -10.48
CA SER A 91 6.02 5.44 -11.29
C SER A 91 4.96 4.50 -11.87
N PHE A 92 3.73 4.99 -11.98
CA PHE A 92 2.71 4.29 -12.79
C PHE A 92 3.01 4.35 -14.29
N ILE A 93 3.91 5.24 -14.73
CA ILE A 93 4.20 5.47 -16.13
C ILE A 93 5.17 4.40 -16.64
N ALA A 94 4.72 3.59 -17.59
CA ALA A 94 5.54 2.66 -18.35
C ALA A 94 5.67 3.14 -19.80
N PRO A 95 6.90 3.30 -20.33
CA PRO A 95 7.09 3.66 -21.73
C PRO A 95 6.72 2.50 -22.66
N THR A 96 6.14 2.84 -23.80
CA THR A 96 5.82 1.88 -24.85
C THR A 96 6.82 1.96 -26.00
N GLU A 97 6.92 0.92 -26.81
CA GLU A 97 7.88 0.87 -27.95
C GLU A 97 7.64 1.95 -29.01
N ASP A 98 6.41 2.46 -29.12
CA ASP A 98 6.04 3.54 -30.04
C ASP A 98 6.29 4.96 -29.47
N GLY A 99 7.00 5.05 -28.35
CA GLY A 99 7.36 6.32 -27.73
C GLY A 99 6.23 7.01 -26.95
N LYS A 100 5.14 6.28 -26.70
CA LYS A 100 4.06 6.72 -25.81
C LYS A 100 4.25 6.19 -24.40
N VAL A 101 3.28 6.44 -23.55
CA VAL A 101 3.25 5.94 -22.17
C VAL A 101 1.91 5.29 -21.87
N ILE A 102 1.95 4.26 -21.05
CA ILE A 102 0.76 3.66 -20.43
C ILE A 102 0.87 3.82 -18.93
N LEU A 103 -0.26 3.74 -18.25
CA LEU A 103 -0.28 3.66 -16.79
C LEU A 103 -0.42 2.19 -16.38
N GLU A 104 0.61 1.66 -15.75
CA GLU A 104 0.69 0.26 -15.33
C GLU A 104 0.82 0.14 -13.81
N PHE A 105 0.14 -0.82 -13.24
CA PHE A 105 0.32 -1.27 -11.87
C PHE A 105 -0.33 -2.65 -11.73
N SER A 106 0.47 -3.66 -11.57
CA SER A 106 0.04 -5.05 -11.53
C SER A 106 -0.09 -5.56 -10.09
N GLY A 107 -0.77 -6.71 -9.95
CA GLY A 107 -0.83 -7.41 -8.67
C GLY A 107 0.54 -7.88 -8.18
N LYS A 108 1.47 -8.16 -9.10
CA LYS A 108 2.86 -8.49 -8.72
C LYS A 108 3.55 -7.30 -8.07
N GLU A 109 3.38 -6.10 -8.64
CA GLU A 109 3.91 -4.87 -8.06
C GLU A 109 3.23 -4.53 -6.74
N LEU A 110 1.92 -4.72 -6.63
CA LEU A 110 1.19 -4.51 -5.39
C LEU A 110 1.69 -5.43 -4.26
N ILE A 111 1.90 -6.72 -4.55
CA ILE A 111 2.26 -7.72 -3.53
C ILE A 111 3.71 -7.55 -3.07
N LYS A 112 4.63 -7.33 -4.00
CA LYS A 112 6.07 -7.34 -3.73
C LYS A 112 6.62 -5.95 -3.46
N GLY A 113 6.74 -5.61 -2.21
CA GLY A 113 7.50 -4.43 -1.78
C GLY A 113 8.99 -4.72 -1.64
N GLU A 114 9.66 -5.17 -2.71
CA GLU A 114 11.11 -5.39 -2.65
C GLU A 114 11.83 -4.05 -2.48
N SER A 115 12.40 -3.84 -1.30
CA SER A 115 13.28 -2.70 -1.06
C SER A 115 14.71 -3.03 -1.48
N ASP A 116 15.43 -2.04 -1.93
CA ASP A 116 16.87 -2.10 -2.19
C ASP A 116 17.65 -1.22 -1.22
N ALA A 117 18.98 -1.14 -1.39
CA ALA A 117 19.83 -0.34 -0.52
C ALA A 117 19.48 1.15 -0.51
N SER A 118 18.88 1.66 -1.59
CA SER A 118 18.48 3.07 -1.72
C SER A 118 17.22 3.40 -0.91
N SER A 119 16.43 2.40 -0.56
CA SER A 119 15.21 2.57 0.26
C SER A 119 15.51 2.89 1.73
N PHE A 120 16.75 2.73 2.18
CA PHE A 120 17.16 2.95 3.57
C PHE A 120 18.12 4.13 3.69
N PRO A 121 17.70 5.25 4.30
CA PRO A 121 18.53 6.44 4.41
C PRO A 121 19.85 6.23 5.14
N SER A 122 19.94 5.24 6.01
CA SER A 122 21.13 4.93 6.82
C SER A 122 22.13 3.98 6.13
N GLY A 123 21.86 3.55 4.88
CA GLY A 123 22.75 2.64 4.14
C GLY A 123 23.00 1.30 4.81
N GLY A 124 22.13 0.85 5.68
CA GLY A 124 22.26 -0.39 6.42
C GLY A 124 22.14 -1.61 5.52
N LEU A 125 23.27 -2.16 5.05
CA LEU A 125 23.32 -3.43 4.32
C LEU A 125 22.49 -4.53 5.00
N ARG A 126 22.48 -4.55 6.32
CA ARG A 126 21.71 -5.50 7.10
C ARG A 126 20.20 -5.27 6.98
N ALA A 127 19.74 -4.04 7.12
CA ALA A 127 18.32 -3.70 6.99
C ALA A 127 17.81 -3.98 5.57
N THR A 128 18.61 -3.68 4.55
CA THR A 128 18.32 -4.01 3.15
C THR A 128 18.23 -5.51 2.93
N PHE A 129 19.15 -6.27 3.52
CA PHE A 129 19.18 -7.72 3.40
C PHE A 129 17.98 -8.36 4.12
N GLU A 130 17.60 -7.84 5.29
CA GLU A 130 16.45 -8.29 6.05
C GLU A 130 15.12 -7.94 5.34
N ALA A 131 15.07 -6.82 4.62
CA ALA A 131 13.88 -6.40 3.87
C ALA A 131 13.73 -7.09 2.51
N ARG A 132 14.84 -7.51 1.90
CA ARG A 132 14.85 -8.09 0.56
C ARG A 132 14.15 -9.46 0.54
N GLY A 133 13.04 -9.55 -0.21
CA GLY A 133 12.29 -10.79 -0.39
C GLY A 133 11.36 -11.16 0.76
N TYR A 134 11.28 -10.35 1.82
CA TYR A 134 10.48 -10.62 3.00
C TYR A 134 9.38 -9.58 3.25
N THR A 135 9.14 -8.70 2.31
CA THR A 135 8.10 -7.69 2.42
C THR A 135 6.94 -8.00 1.48
N ALA A 136 5.73 -7.81 1.97
CA ALA A 136 4.51 -7.99 1.20
C ALA A 136 3.49 -6.92 1.57
N TRP A 137 2.61 -6.60 0.62
CA TRP A 137 1.48 -5.73 0.86
C TRP A 137 0.68 -6.19 2.08
N ASP A 138 0.47 -5.26 3.00
CA ASP A 138 -0.42 -5.48 4.14
C ASP A 138 -1.88 -5.25 3.72
N THR A 139 -2.59 -6.31 3.44
CA THR A 139 -3.99 -6.26 3.03
C THR A 139 -4.92 -5.71 4.11
N THR A 140 -4.49 -5.66 5.38
CA THR A 140 -5.28 -5.19 6.51
C THR A 140 -5.19 -3.68 6.73
N SER A 141 -4.19 -3.04 6.15
CA SER A 141 -3.98 -1.59 6.21
C SER A 141 -4.38 -0.94 4.88
N PRO A 142 -5.22 0.10 4.90
CA PRO A 142 -5.61 0.77 3.66
C PRO A 142 -4.42 1.50 3.03
N ALA A 143 -4.27 1.36 1.71
CA ALA A 143 -3.39 2.26 0.95
C ALA A 143 -3.95 3.69 1.02
N PHE A 144 -3.07 4.68 0.94
CA PHE A 144 -3.46 6.07 1.12
C PHE A 144 -2.63 7.01 0.22
N LEU A 145 -3.19 8.17 -0.07
CA LEU A 145 -2.54 9.19 -0.86
C LEU A 145 -1.87 10.23 0.04
N MET A 146 -0.66 10.59 -0.30
CA MET A 146 0.03 11.76 0.22
C MET A 146 0.27 12.76 -0.91
N ALA A 147 0.05 14.03 -0.62
CA ALA A 147 0.32 15.12 -1.53
C ALA A 147 1.40 16.03 -0.93
N ASP A 148 2.41 16.35 -1.72
CA ASP A 148 3.46 17.29 -1.36
C ASP A 148 3.76 18.25 -2.54
N ASN A 149 4.86 18.99 -2.43
CA ASN A 149 5.27 19.95 -3.46
C ASN A 149 5.68 19.29 -4.79
N THR A 150 5.92 17.98 -4.80
CA THR A 150 6.33 17.21 -5.98
C THR A 150 5.16 16.53 -6.67
N GLY A 151 4.04 16.36 -5.98
CA GLY A 151 2.85 15.73 -6.55
C GLY A 151 2.04 14.90 -5.56
N VAL A 152 1.32 13.92 -6.10
CA VAL A 152 0.53 12.97 -5.32
C VAL A 152 1.11 11.57 -5.50
N THR A 153 1.37 10.90 -4.37
CA THR A 153 1.92 9.55 -4.33
C THR A 153 0.96 8.61 -3.61
N LEU A 154 0.75 7.44 -4.19
CA LEU A 154 0.04 6.34 -3.56
C LEU A 154 0.99 5.59 -2.62
N ASN A 155 0.66 5.56 -1.34
CA ASN A 155 1.41 4.82 -0.32
C ASN A 155 0.74 3.48 -0.06
N ILE A 156 1.51 2.40 -0.20
CA ILE A 156 1.06 1.02 -0.03
C ILE A 156 1.69 0.46 1.24
N PRO A 157 0.91 0.31 2.32
CA PRO A 157 1.40 -0.29 3.55
C PRO A 157 1.93 -1.68 3.28
N THR A 158 3.16 -1.93 3.71
CA THR A 158 3.91 -3.15 3.45
C THR A 158 4.50 -3.65 4.75
N ALA A 159 4.44 -4.94 4.97
CA ALA A 159 4.92 -5.54 6.18
C ALA A 159 6.01 -6.57 5.91
N PHE A 160 6.84 -6.79 6.91
CA PHE A 160 7.84 -7.85 6.89
C PHE A 160 7.21 -9.22 6.95
N TRP A 161 7.69 -10.10 6.09
CA TRP A 161 7.43 -11.52 6.16
C TRP A 161 8.72 -12.24 6.57
N SER A 162 8.73 -12.89 7.71
CA SER A 162 9.82 -13.77 8.10
C SER A 162 9.64 -15.15 7.47
N SER A 163 10.69 -15.72 6.87
CA SER A 163 10.66 -17.07 6.30
C SER A 163 10.45 -18.18 7.36
N SER A 164 10.58 -17.87 8.64
CA SER A 164 10.18 -18.73 9.74
C SER A 164 8.66 -18.79 9.93
N VAL A 165 7.93 -17.92 9.26
CA VAL A 165 6.47 -17.83 9.28
C VAL A 165 5.94 -18.44 7.98
N GLN A 166 5.77 -19.74 7.99
CA GLN A 166 5.38 -20.54 6.81
C GLN A 166 3.91 -20.41 6.40
N SER A 167 3.16 -19.45 6.93
CA SER A 167 1.72 -19.31 6.62
C SER A 167 1.26 -17.87 6.70
N PRO A 168 0.43 -17.40 5.76
CA PRO A 168 -0.28 -16.13 5.84
C PRO A 168 -1.05 -15.94 7.14
N ASN A 169 -1.55 -17.03 7.74
CA ASN A 169 -2.22 -17.02 9.05
C ASN A 169 -1.30 -16.59 10.20
N THR A 170 -0.01 -16.81 10.10
CA THR A 170 0.96 -16.39 11.12
C THR A 170 1.26 -14.89 11.00
N TYR A 171 1.19 -14.34 9.80
CA TYR A 171 1.30 -12.91 9.54
C TYR A 171 0.20 -12.12 10.27
N HIS A 172 -1.06 -12.53 10.16
CA HIS A 172 -2.17 -11.94 10.91
C HIS A 172 -2.02 -12.10 12.43
N ARG A 173 -1.42 -13.18 12.89
CA ARG A 173 -1.11 -13.37 14.32
C ARG A 173 -0.06 -12.38 14.82
N CYS A 174 0.99 -12.12 14.05
CA CYS A 174 2.01 -11.14 14.44
C CYS A 174 1.43 -9.74 14.52
N LEU A 175 0.66 -9.29 13.52
CA LEU A 175 0.01 -7.97 13.54
C LEU A 175 -0.98 -7.84 14.71
N ASN A 176 -1.77 -8.87 15.01
CA ASN A 176 -2.70 -8.85 16.14
C ASN A 176 -1.97 -8.86 17.49
N THR A 177 -0.81 -9.49 17.59
CA THR A 177 0.02 -9.47 18.81
C THR A 177 0.58 -8.08 19.08
N PHE A 178 1.00 -7.34 18.05
CA PHE A 178 1.44 -5.96 18.18
C PHE A 178 0.31 -4.99 18.54
N ARG A 179 -0.91 -5.22 18.06
CA ARG A 179 -2.08 -4.40 18.44
C ARG A 179 -2.49 -4.58 19.92
N HIS A 180 -2.28 -5.76 20.51
CA HIS A 180 -2.63 -6.03 21.90
C HIS A 180 -1.54 -5.69 22.91
N SER A 181 -0.28 -5.52 22.49
CA SER A 181 0.80 -5.13 23.39
C SER A 181 0.92 -3.62 23.61
N GLY A 182 0.19 -2.81 22.85
CA GLY A 182 0.13 -1.35 23.01
C GLY A 182 -0.91 -0.84 24.01
N GLU A 183 -1.73 -1.72 24.60
CA GLU A 183 -2.78 -1.38 25.56
C GLU A 183 -2.46 -1.85 27.00
N ARG A 184 -1.21 -1.66 27.46
CA ARG A 184 -0.90 -1.81 28.91
C ARG A 184 0.00 -0.69 29.39
#